data_48c348fab97ac41fd706a9799891381b
#
_entry.id   48c348fab97ac41fd706a9799891381b
#
_cell.length_a   1.000
_cell.length_b   1.000
_cell.length_c   1.000
_cell.angle_alpha   90.00
_cell.angle_beta   90.00
_cell.angle_gamma   90.00
#
_symmetry.space_group_name_H-M   'P 1'
#
loop_
_entity.id
_entity.type
_entity.pdbx_description
1 polymer ?
#
loop_
_entity_poly.entity_id
_entity_poly.type
_entity_poly.pdbx_seq_one_letter_code
_entity_poly.pdbx_strand_id
1 'polypeptide(L)'
;MKTITRTQTGVRLESRLLKVLKALATELDMSLGDLLEGVVLHAFEGKAPFGPPTLAKIEQLKAVYGLTLTAGDAHQMEERP
;
A
#
# COMPACT_ATOMS: atom_id res chain seq x y z
N MET A 1 -13.50 9.26 -19.63
CA MET A 1 -13.28 8.39 -18.48
C MET A 1 -13.72 6.97 -18.81
N LYS A 2 -12.93 5.98 -18.44
CA LYS A 2 -13.29 4.59 -18.71
C LYS A 2 -14.33 4.09 -17.73
N THR A 3 -15.27 3.29 -18.21
CA THR A 3 -16.23 2.59 -17.38
C THR A 3 -15.68 1.21 -17.04
N ILE A 4 -15.68 0.86 -15.77
CA ILE A 4 -15.17 -0.43 -15.29
C ILE A 4 -16.17 -1.08 -14.36
N THR A 5 -15.95 -2.34 -14.03
CA THR A 5 -16.63 -3.02 -12.93
C THR A 5 -15.62 -3.40 -11.88
N ARG A 6 -16.04 -3.42 -10.60
CA ARG A 6 -15.21 -3.89 -9.48
C ARG A 6 -15.85 -5.10 -8.83
N THR A 7 -15.00 -6.02 -8.41
CA THR A 7 -15.42 -7.21 -7.69
C THR A 7 -14.90 -7.12 -6.25
N GLN A 8 -15.77 -7.39 -5.29
CA GLN A 8 -15.37 -7.45 -3.90
C GLN A 8 -14.46 -8.66 -3.69
N THR A 9 -13.31 -8.44 -3.06
CA THR A 9 -12.37 -9.51 -2.74
C THR A 9 -11.75 -9.25 -1.37
N GLY A 10 -11.24 -10.28 -0.74
CA GLY A 10 -10.57 -10.16 0.53
C GLY A 10 -9.15 -10.69 0.46
N VAL A 11 -8.24 -10.00 1.12
CA VAL A 11 -6.85 -10.44 1.26
C VAL A 11 -6.42 -10.22 2.71
N ARG A 12 -5.42 -10.99 3.15
CA ARG A 12 -4.81 -10.82 4.46
C ARG A 12 -3.45 -10.16 4.25
N LEU A 13 -3.22 -9.05 4.94
CA LEU A 13 -1.97 -8.31 4.85
C LEU A 13 -1.35 -8.22 6.25
N GLU A 14 -0.04 -8.05 6.30
CA GLU A 14 0.63 -7.82 7.57
C GLU A 14 0.01 -6.58 8.24
N SER A 15 -0.18 -6.66 9.56
CA SER A 15 -1.02 -5.70 10.29
C SER A 15 -0.50 -4.27 10.26
N ARG A 16 0.82 -4.08 10.40
CA ARG A 16 1.41 -2.72 10.39
C ARG A 16 1.45 -2.16 8.98
N LEU A 17 1.72 -3.02 8.00
CA LEU A 17 1.63 -2.63 6.59
C LEU A 17 0.23 -2.11 6.26
N LEU A 18 -0.80 -2.82 6.72
CA LEU A 18 -2.19 -2.40 6.51
C LEU A 18 -2.47 -1.05 7.17
N LYS A 19 -1.97 -0.82 8.38
CA LYS A 19 -2.14 0.48 9.05
C LYS A 19 -1.50 1.61 8.26
N VAL A 20 -0.29 1.42 7.75
CA VAL A 20 0.37 2.43 6.92
C VAL A 20 -0.41 2.67 5.64
N LEU A 21 -0.89 1.61 4.98
CA LEU A 21 -1.69 1.75 3.76
C LEU A 21 -2.97 2.56 4.01
N LYS A 22 -3.69 2.26 5.08
CA LYS A 22 -4.93 2.99 5.41
C LYS A 22 -4.65 4.46 5.73
N ALA A 23 -3.60 4.72 6.49
CA ALA A 23 -3.21 6.08 6.83
C ALA A 23 -2.79 6.86 5.59
N LEU A 24 -2.02 6.24 4.70
CA LEU A 24 -1.60 6.88 3.45
C LEU A 24 -2.81 7.18 2.56
N ALA A 25 -3.75 6.26 2.43
CA ALA A 25 -4.97 6.49 1.67
C ALA A 25 -5.71 7.71 2.20
N THR A 26 -5.84 7.83 3.52
CA THR A 26 -6.47 8.99 4.16
C THR A 26 -5.73 10.29 3.83
N GLU A 27 -4.39 10.27 3.91
CA GLU A 27 -3.58 11.45 3.59
C GLU A 27 -3.72 11.88 2.13
N LEU A 28 -3.96 10.93 1.23
CA LEU A 28 -4.10 11.18 -0.20
C LEU A 28 -5.57 11.38 -0.62
N ASP A 29 -6.50 11.41 0.34
CA ASP A 29 -7.94 11.57 0.10
C ASP A 29 -8.51 10.53 -0.87
N MET A 30 -8.11 9.27 -0.70
CA MET A 30 -8.61 8.18 -1.52
C MET A 30 -8.95 6.97 -0.67
N SER A 31 -9.75 6.05 -1.22
CA SER A 31 -10.04 4.79 -0.56
C SER A 31 -8.82 3.87 -0.60
N LEU A 32 -8.79 2.88 0.29
CA LEU A 32 -7.74 1.86 0.28
C LEU A 32 -7.70 1.12 -1.06
N GLY A 33 -8.89 0.78 -1.61
CA GLY A 33 -8.97 0.12 -2.90
C GLY A 33 -8.38 0.95 -4.03
N ASP A 34 -8.68 2.25 -4.05
CA ASP A 34 -8.14 3.16 -5.05
C ASP A 34 -6.62 3.26 -4.96
N LEU A 35 -6.09 3.37 -3.73
CA LEU A 35 -4.65 3.38 -3.52
C LEU A 35 -4.00 2.11 -4.04
N LEU A 36 -4.56 0.94 -3.70
CA LEU A 36 -4.01 -0.34 -4.13
C LEU A 36 -4.08 -0.51 -5.64
N GLU A 37 -5.18 -0.11 -6.28
CA GLU A 37 -5.28 -0.14 -7.74
C GLU A 37 -4.17 0.67 -8.39
N GLY A 38 -3.93 1.88 -7.89
CA GLY A 38 -2.88 2.74 -8.42
C GLY A 38 -1.48 2.13 -8.26
N VAL A 39 -1.19 1.59 -7.08
CA VAL A 39 0.10 0.94 -6.83
C VAL A 39 0.32 -0.25 -7.77
N VAL A 40 -0.69 -1.11 -7.90
CA VAL A 40 -0.58 -2.32 -8.73
C VAL A 40 -0.43 -1.97 -10.20
N LEU A 41 -1.22 -1.02 -10.70
CA LEU A 41 -1.13 -0.61 -12.11
C LEU A 41 0.24 -0.03 -12.44
N HIS A 42 0.80 0.79 -11.55
CA HIS A 42 2.15 1.30 -11.73
C HIS A 42 3.18 0.16 -11.74
N ALA A 43 3.07 -0.75 -10.77
CA ALA A 43 3.98 -1.88 -10.67
C ALA A 43 3.95 -2.76 -11.92
N PHE A 44 2.75 -3.00 -12.48
CA PHE A 44 2.60 -3.81 -13.68
C PHE A 44 3.31 -3.19 -14.89
N GLU A 45 3.43 -1.87 -14.92
CA GLU A 45 4.14 -1.18 -16.01
C GLU A 45 5.60 -0.90 -15.68
N GLY A 46 6.09 -1.41 -14.57
CA GLY A 46 7.47 -1.16 -14.13
C GLY A 46 7.72 0.27 -13.70
N LYS A 47 6.68 1.00 -13.31
CA LYS A 47 6.77 2.39 -12.87
C LYS A 47 6.68 2.50 -11.36
N ALA A 48 7.43 3.43 -10.78
CA ALA A 48 7.32 3.73 -9.35
C ALA A 48 5.97 4.39 -9.07
N PRO A 49 5.19 3.89 -8.08
CA PRO A 49 3.85 4.43 -7.83
C PRO A 49 3.84 5.77 -7.09
N PHE A 50 4.95 6.15 -6.45
CA PHE A 50 5.00 7.34 -5.60
C PHE A 50 6.19 8.21 -5.94
N GLY A 51 5.96 9.54 -5.96
CA GLY A 51 7.03 10.52 -6.09
C GLY A 51 7.65 10.86 -4.73
N PRO A 52 8.71 11.71 -4.74
CA PRO A 52 9.45 12.02 -3.51
C PRO A 52 8.61 12.57 -2.35
N PRO A 53 7.63 13.47 -2.56
CA PRO A 53 6.82 13.95 -1.42
C PRO A 53 6.00 12.85 -0.76
N THR A 54 5.42 11.94 -1.54
CA THR A 54 4.65 10.82 -1.00
C THR A 54 5.57 9.81 -0.32
N LEU A 55 6.74 9.55 -0.86
CA LEU A 55 7.72 8.66 -0.22
C LEU A 55 8.14 9.20 1.15
N ALA A 56 8.32 10.52 1.28
CA ALA A 56 8.64 11.13 2.56
C ALA A 56 7.50 10.92 3.58
N LYS A 57 6.26 11.06 3.12
CA LYS A 57 5.08 10.81 3.96
C LYS A 57 5.04 9.35 4.41
N ILE A 58 5.33 8.41 3.51
CA ILE A 58 5.37 6.99 3.84
C ILE A 58 6.40 6.71 4.93
N GLU A 59 7.60 7.30 4.84
CA GLU A 59 8.62 7.11 5.87
C GLU A 59 8.14 7.61 7.25
N GLN A 60 7.42 8.73 7.29
CA GLN A 60 6.84 9.23 8.54
C GLN A 60 5.80 8.26 9.10
N LEU A 61 4.92 7.74 8.26
CA LEU A 61 3.89 6.79 8.67
C LEU A 61 4.48 5.47 9.13
N LYS A 62 5.52 4.99 8.46
CA LYS A 62 6.24 3.78 8.88
C LYS A 62 6.79 3.94 10.29
N ALA A 63 7.36 5.11 10.60
CA ALA A 63 7.87 5.38 11.93
C ALA A 63 6.75 5.40 12.98
N VAL A 64 5.62 6.03 12.65
CA VAL A 64 4.46 6.12 13.55
C VAL A 64 3.93 4.72 13.92
N TYR A 65 3.80 3.84 12.95
CA TYR A 65 3.21 2.51 13.15
C TYR A 65 4.24 1.40 13.40
N GLY A 66 5.52 1.75 13.40
CA GLY A 66 6.57 0.77 13.65
C GLY A 66 6.71 -0.26 12.55
N LEU A 67 6.45 0.13 11.30
CA LEU A 67 6.61 -0.76 10.15
C LEU A 67 8.09 -0.79 9.75
N THR A 68 8.73 -1.94 9.98
CA THR A 68 10.15 -2.15 9.68
C THR A 68 10.37 -3.10 8.50
N LEU A 69 9.31 -3.71 7.99
CA LEU A 69 9.41 -4.60 6.84
C LEU A 69 9.80 -3.82 5.60
N THR A 70 10.59 -4.46 4.74
CA THR A 70 11.05 -3.88 3.48
C THR A 70 10.66 -4.79 2.32
N ALA A 71 10.91 -4.33 1.09
CA ALA A 71 10.66 -5.14 -0.09
C ALA A 71 11.42 -6.47 -0.06
N GLY A 72 12.59 -6.51 0.60
CA GLY A 72 13.35 -7.74 0.77
C GLY A 72 12.64 -8.80 1.61
N ASP A 73 11.68 -8.39 2.45
CA ASP A 73 10.92 -9.34 3.26
C ASP A 73 9.72 -9.94 2.52
N ALA A 74 9.35 -9.35 1.38
CA ALA A 74 8.19 -9.81 0.62
C ALA A 74 8.33 -11.30 0.24
N HIS A 75 7.25 -12.04 0.42
CA HIS A 75 7.17 -13.48 0.11
C HIS A 75 8.02 -14.37 1.01
N GLN A 76 8.60 -13.83 2.08
CA GLN A 76 9.47 -14.55 2.99
C GLN A 76 9.03 -14.44 4.45
N MET A 77 7.77 -14.09 4.67
CA MET A 77 7.25 -13.86 6.02
C MET A 77 6.41 -15.05 6.47
N GLU A 78 6.55 -15.43 7.75
CA GLU A 78 5.71 -16.45 8.37
C GLU A 78 4.66 -15.78 9.25
N GLU A 79 3.42 -16.21 9.12
CA GLU A 79 2.33 -15.71 9.93
C GLU A 79 2.25 -16.47 11.26
N ARG A 80 2.06 -15.75 12.36
CA ARG A 80 1.80 -16.39 13.65
C ARG A 80 0.45 -17.10 13.63
N PRO A 81 0.38 -18.27 14.23
CA PRO A 81 -0.90 -18.98 14.34
C PRO A 81 -1.91 -18.17 15.17
#